data_0855cb8647d79dcf377faed3cb36c11b
#
_entry.id   0855cb8647d79dcf377faed3cb36c11b
#
_cell.length_a   1.000
_cell.length_b   1.000
_cell.length_c   1.000
_cell.angle_alpha   90.00
_cell.angle_beta   90.00
_cell.angle_gamma   90.00
#
_symmetry.space_group_name_H-M   'P 1'
#
loop_
_entity.id
_entity.type
_entity.pdbx_description
1 polymer ?
#
loop_
_entity_poly.entity_id
_entity_poly.type
_entity_poly.pdbx_seq_one_letter_code
_entity_poly.pdbx_strand_id
1 'polypeptide(L)'
;MEKYNMEQLHDMTIEMLERRGVSLEDIGELVLILQGKYYPELTMETCLNNIKAVLSKRETIHAILTGIALDEIAEKKGLPEPLQSIVESDEGL
;
A
#
# COMPACT_ATOMS: atom_id res chain seq x y z
N MET A 1 4.72 -22.90 -7.02
CA MET A 1 3.79 -22.64 -8.13
C MET A 1 2.90 -21.46 -7.81
N GLU A 2 2.74 -20.54 -8.74
CA GLU A 2 1.91 -19.39 -8.52
C GLU A 2 0.50 -19.64 -9.01
N LYS A 3 -0.48 -19.36 -8.17
CA LYS A 3 -1.90 -19.48 -8.50
C LYS A 3 -2.37 -18.29 -9.33
N TYR A 4 -1.74 -17.12 -9.14
CA TYR A 4 -2.12 -15.86 -9.79
C TYR A 4 -0.96 -15.32 -10.62
N ASN A 5 -1.27 -14.71 -11.77
CA ASN A 5 -0.25 -14.00 -12.55
C ASN A 5 -0.08 -12.58 -12.01
N MET A 6 0.92 -11.84 -12.52
CA MET A 6 1.22 -10.49 -12.03
C MET A 6 0.07 -9.50 -12.27
N GLU A 7 -0.61 -9.62 -13.40
CA GLU A 7 -1.74 -8.74 -13.69
C GLU A 7 -2.87 -8.96 -12.70
N GLN A 8 -3.17 -10.22 -12.38
CA GLN A 8 -4.19 -10.53 -11.37
C GLN A 8 -3.80 -10.02 -10.00
N LEU A 9 -2.53 -10.21 -9.61
CA LEU A 9 -2.03 -9.72 -8.32
C LEU A 9 -2.09 -8.20 -8.24
N HIS A 10 -1.76 -7.51 -9.32
CA HIS A 10 -1.86 -6.05 -9.39
C HIS A 10 -3.30 -5.59 -9.14
N ASP A 11 -4.25 -6.18 -9.86
CA ASP A 11 -5.66 -5.81 -9.75
C ASP A 11 -6.21 -6.11 -8.35
N MET A 12 -5.85 -7.26 -7.79
CA MET A 12 -6.25 -7.65 -6.45
C MET A 12 -5.69 -6.71 -5.39
N THR A 13 -4.44 -6.26 -5.58
CA THR A 13 -3.79 -5.33 -4.65
C THR A 13 -4.52 -4.00 -4.65
N ILE A 14 -4.84 -3.46 -5.83
CA ILE A 14 -5.58 -2.20 -5.93
C ILE A 14 -6.95 -2.34 -5.27
N GLU A 15 -7.65 -3.43 -5.52
CA GLU A 15 -8.95 -3.68 -4.93
C GLU A 15 -8.88 -3.77 -3.40
N MET A 16 -7.85 -4.42 -2.86
CA MET A 16 -7.68 -4.51 -1.41
C MET A 16 -7.36 -3.16 -0.79
N LEU A 17 -6.55 -2.33 -1.47
CA LEU A 17 -6.28 -0.96 -1.01
C LEU A 17 -7.57 -0.14 -0.99
N GLU A 18 -8.37 -0.22 -2.04
CA GLU A 18 -9.65 0.49 -2.11
C GLU A 18 -10.59 0.06 -1.00
N ARG A 19 -10.60 -1.22 -0.69
CA ARG A 19 -11.41 -1.78 0.40
C ARG A 19 -10.98 -1.23 1.75
N ARG A 20 -9.70 -0.89 1.89
CA ARG A 20 -9.16 -0.24 3.09
C ARG A 20 -9.33 1.28 3.06
N GLY A 21 -9.98 1.81 2.03
CA GLY A 21 -10.24 3.23 1.90
C GLY A 21 -9.10 4.02 1.27
N VAL A 22 -8.18 3.36 0.57
CA VAL A 22 -7.03 4.01 -0.05
C VAL A 22 -7.15 3.91 -1.56
N SER A 23 -7.27 5.05 -2.24
CA SER A 23 -7.24 5.10 -3.71
C SER A 23 -5.84 5.45 -4.19
N LEU A 24 -5.59 5.23 -5.48
CA LEU A 24 -4.33 5.65 -6.09
C LEU A 24 -4.17 7.17 -6.03
N GLU A 25 -5.25 7.91 -6.16
CA GLU A 25 -5.26 9.36 -6.06
C GLU A 25 -4.85 9.82 -4.66
N ASP A 26 -5.29 9.13 -3.62
CA ASP A 26 -4.90 9.43 -2.24
C ASP A 26 -3.38 9.29 -2.07
N ILE A 27 -2.81 8.23 -2.63
CA ILE A 27 -1.37 8.00 -2.59
C ILE A 27 -0.66 9.10 -3.39
N GLY A 28 -1.20 9.44 -4.56
CA GLY A 28 -0.66 10.50 -5.40
C GLY A 28 -0.64 11.85 -4.70
N GLU A 29 -1.71 12.20 -3.99
CA GLU A 29 -1.77 13.44 -3.21
C GLU A 29 -0.70 13.48 -2.13
N LEU A 30 -0.50 12.35 -1.45
CA LEU A 30 0.53 12.28 -0.43
C LEU A 30 1.92 12.47 -1.03
N VAL A 31 2.19 11.84 -2.17
CA VAL A 31 3.46 12.03 -2.88
C VAL A 31 3.67 13.48 -3.28
N LEU A 32 2.63 14.14 -3.80
CA LEU A 32 2.70 15.56 -4.16
C LEU A 32 3.03 16.43 -2.94
N ILE A 33 2.42 16.17 -1.81
CA ILE A 33 2.68 16.92 -0.59
C ILE A 33 4.12 16.73 -0.13
N LEU A 34 4.61 15.49 -0.11
CA LEU A 34 5.92 15.17 0.41
C LEU A 34 7.06 15.56 -0.53
N GLN A 35 6.85 15.48 -1.84
CA GLN A 35 7.89 15.69 -2.84
C GLN A 35 7.76 17.01 -3.61
N GLY A 36 6.58 17.60 -3.61
CA GLY A 36 6.31 18.80 -4.40
C GLY A 36 7.21 19.98 -4.07
N LYS A 37 7.63 20.10 -2.82
CA LYS A 37 8.52 21.19 -2.41
C LYS A 37 9.93 21.04 -2.98
N TYR A 38 10.33 19.79 -3.31
CA TYR A 38 11.63 19.53 -3.93
C TYR A 38 11.54 19.46 -5.44
N TYR A 39 10.36 19.15 -5.97
CA TYR A 39 10.09 18.99 -7.39
C TYR A 39 8.85 19.79 -7.76
N PRO A 40 8.96 21.13 -7.93
CA PRO A 40 7.79 21.99 -8.19
C PRO A 40 7.01 21.63 -9.45
N GLU A 41 7.65 20.92 -10.40
CA GLU A 41 7.03 20.52 -11.66
C GLU A 41 6.29 19.18 -11.56
N LEU A 42 6.31 18.55 -10.39
CA LEU A 42 5.65 17.26 -10.18
C LEU A 42 4.14 17.42 -10.32
N THR A 43 3.53 16.57 -11.15
CA THR A 43 2.09 16.59 -11.39
C THR A 43 1.44 15.33 -10.87
N MET A 44 0.13 15.38 -10.67
CA MET A 44 -0.64 14.19 -10.27
C MET A 44 -0.51 13.09 -11.31
N GLU A 45 -0.50 13.43 -12.61
CA GLU A 45 -0.35 12.45 -13.68
C GLU A 45 0.97 11.68 -13.55
N THR A 46 2.06 12.40 -13.32
CA THR A 46 3.38 11.77 -13.13
C THR A 46 3.38 10.89 -11.89
N CYS A 47 2.79 11.35 -10.79
CA CYS A 47 2.71 10.57 -9.56
C CYS A 47 1.93 9.27 -9.78
N LEU A 48 0.77 9.36 -10.44
CA LEU A 48 -0.06 8.18 -10.71
C LEU A 48 0.66 7.18 -11.61
N ASN A 49 1.35 7.66 -12.63
CA ASN A 49 2.10 6.79 -13.53
C ASN A 49 3.22 6.06 -12.78
N ASN A 50 3.93 6.77 -11.91
CA ASN A 50 5.00 6.17 -11.10
C ASN A 50 4.43 5.16 -10.11
N ILE A 51 3.31 5.46 -9.48
CA ILE A 51 2.66 4.56 -8.54
C ILE A 51 2.24 3.27 -9.25
N LYS A 52 1.64 3.39 -10.44
CA LYS A 52 1.25 2.22 -11.23
C LYS A 52 2.45 1.36 -11.59
N ALA A 53 3.58 2.00 -11.96
CA ALA A 53 4.81 1.28 -12.28
C ALA A 53 5.35 0.54 -11.05
N VAL A 54 5.33 1.18 -9.90
CA VAL A 54 5.79 0.58 -8.64
C VAL A 54 4.87 -0.58 -8.25
N LEU A 55 3.57 -0.42 -8.41
CA LEU A 55 2.60 -1.46 -8.08
C LEU A 55 2.66 -2.66 -9.03
N SER A 56 3.39 -2.54 -10.14
CA SER A 56 3.59 -3.68 -11.04
C SER A 56 4.78 -4.55 -10.61
N LYS A 57 5.53 -4.13 -9.60
CA LYS A 57 6.67 -4.89 -9.10
C LYS A 57 6.21 -5.92 -8.07
N ARG A 58 6.66 -7.16 -8.24
CA ARG A 58 6.29 -8.27 -7.36
C ARG A 58 6.60 -7.99 -5.89
N GLU A 59 7.78 -7.44 -5.61
CA GLU A 59 8.20 -7.16 -4.23
C GLU A 59 7.29 -6.14 -3.57
N THR A 60 6.87 -5.12 -4.33
CA THR A 60 5.96 -4.08 -3.82
C THR A 60 4.61 -4.69 -3.50
N ILE A 61 4.07 -5.50 -4.40
CA ILE A 61 2.78 -6.17 -4.20
C ILE A 61 2.83 -7.06 -2.96
N HIS A 62 3.90 -7.85 -2.82
CA HIS A 62 4.06 -8.72 -1.65
C HIS A 62 4.11 -7.91 -0.36
N ALA A 63 4.83 -6.80 -0.36
CA ALA A 63 4.93 -5.95 0.83
C ALA A 63 3.56 -5.35 1.21
N ILE A 64 2.82 -4.87 0.22
CA ILE A 64 1.49 -4.28 0.46
C ILE A 64 0.52 -5.34 0.98
N LEU A 65 0.44 -6.48 0.33
CA LEU A 65 -0.49 -7.54 0.74
C LEU A 65 -0.15 -8.07 2.13
N THR A 66 1.14 -8.22 2.43
CA THR A 66 1.59 -8.63 3.75
C THR A 66 1.22 -7.59 4.80
N GLY A 67 1.44 -6.31 4.50
CA GLY A 67 1.07 -5.23 5.40
C GLY A 67 -0.43 -5.19 5.69
N ILE A 68 -1.25 -5.32 4.66
CA ILE A 68 -2.71 -5.35 4.83
C ILE A 68 -3.14 -6.54 5.68
N ALA A 69 -2.57 -7.71 5.41
CA ALA A 69 -2.89 -8.91 6.18
C ALA A 69 -2.52 -8.75 7.65
N LEU A 70 -1.34 -8.18 7.94
CA LEU A 70 -0.92 -7.92 9.32
C LEU A 70 -1.86 -6.95 10.01
N ASP A 71 -2.26 -5.87 9.31
CA ASP A 71 -3.18 -4.89 9.88
C ASP A 71 -4.53 -5.51 10.20
N GLU A 72 -5.07 -6.31 9.30
CA GLU A 72 -6.35 -6.96 9.51
C GLU A 72 -6.32 -7.94 10.69
N ILE A 73 -5.22 -8.69 10.81
CA ILE A 73 -5.06 -9.63 11.93
C ILE A 73 -4.89 -8.84 13.23
N ALA A 74 -4.12 -7.75 13.21
CA ALA A 74 -3.89 -6.91 14.38
C ALA A 74 -5.19 -6.26 14.88
N GLU A 75 -6.06 -5.82 13.96
CA GLU A 75 -7.36 -5.24 14.31
C GLU A 75 -8.22 -6.24 15.08
N LYS A 76 -8.04 -7.53 14.80
CA LYS A 76 -8.74 -8.61 15.49
C LYS A 76 -7.96 -9.14 16.70
N LYS A 77 -6.84 -8.48 17.07
CA LYS A 77 -5.96 -8.89 18.16
C LYS A 77 -5.40 -10.30 18.00
N GLY A 78 -5.15 -10.68 16.75
CA GLY A 78 -4.75 -12.05 16.42
C GLY A 78 -3.25 -12.27 16.26
N LEU A 79 -2.42 -11.24 16.41
CA LEU A 79 -0.98 -11.39 16.25
C LEU A 79 -0.34 -11.83 17.58
N PRO A 80 0.71 -12.67 17.51
CA PRO A 80 1.45 -13.02 18.73
C PRO A 80 2.24 -11.81 19.23
N GLU A 81 2.46 -11.76 20.55
CA GLU A 81 3.32 -10.74 21.12
C GLU A 81 4.79 -11.08 20.85
N PRO A 82 5.69 -10.10 20.64
CA PRO A 82 5.46 -8.65 20.77
C PRO A 82 4.89 -7.99 19.50
N LEU A 83 4.62 -8.75 18.46
CA LEU A 83 4.21 -8.20 17.17
C LEU A 83 2.89 -7.40 17.26
N GLN A 84 1.92 -7.90 18.03
CA GLN A 84 0.65 -7.19 18.21
C GLN A 84 0.87 -5.80 18.77
N SER A 85 1.68 -5.67 19.80
CA SER A 85 1.97 -4.37 20.43
C SER A 85 2.72 -3.44 19.48
N ILE A 86 3.66 -3.99 18.70
CA ILE A 86 4.43 -3.20 17.74
C ILE A 86 3.51 -2.62 16.68
N VAL A 87 2.63 -3.44 16.10
CA VAL A 87 1.72 -3.00 15.05
C VAL A 87 0.73 -1.96 15.60
N GLU A 88 0.19 -2.20 16.78
CA GLU A 88 -0.73 -1.25 17.42
C GLU A 88 -0.09 0.11 17.65
N SER A 89 1.18 0.13 18.09
CA SER A 89 1.91 1.38 18.30
C SER A 89 2.11 2.15 17.00
N ASP A 90 2.52 1.44 15.94
CA ASP A 90 2.79 2.05 14.64
C ASP A 90 1.52 2.56 13.97
N GLU A 91 0.40 1.87 14.15
CA GLU A 91 -0.87 2.19 13.51
C GLU A 91 -1.73 3.14 14.36
N GLY A 92 -1.39 3.35 15.62
CA GLY A 92 -2.23 4.13 16.53
C GLY A 92 -3.49 3.38 16.95
N LEU A 93 -3.46 2.09 16.89
CA LEU A 93 -4.62 1.24 17.24
C LEU A 93 -4.92 1.18 18.74
#